data_f7425264828a39608383bc11672610e8
#
_entry.id   f7425264828a39608383bc11672610e8
#
_cell.length_a   1.000
_cell.length_b   1.000
_cell.length_c   1.000
_cell.angle_alpha   90.00
_cell.angle_beta   90.00
_cell.angle_gamma   90.00
#
_symmetry.space_group_name_H-M   'P 1'
#
loop_
_entity.id
_entity.type
_entity.pdbx_description
1 polymer ?
#
loop_
_entity_poly.entity_id
_entity_poly.type
_entity_poly.pdbx_seq_one_letter_code
_entity_poly.pdbx_strand_id
1 'polypeptide(L)'
;MGDETSTSVPAQEQGPAVGAGSVKQQLSKLVISSLRATVPEVEVEPMVEVSAKFADYQCNNAMGLWSKIKGSRTSFKNPNAIGQAIAKNLPSSDIIESTSVAGPGFVNITLSNRWVAKRIQDMLVNGINTWAPILPVKRAVIDFSSPNIAKEMHVGHLRSTIIGDTLA
;
A
#
# COMPACT_ATOMS: atom_id res chain seq x y z
N MET A 1 17.86 40.21 -39.64
CA MET A 1 17.43 38.86 -39.85
C MET A 1 18.19 38.03 -38.82
N GLY A 2 17.61 37.84 -37.67
CA GLY A 2 18.14 37.03 -36.56
C GLY A 2 17.16 35.92 -36.30
N ASP A 3 17.64 34.72 -36.43
CA ASP A 3 16.91 33.43 -36.28
C ASP A 3 16.86 33.08 -34.80
N GLU A 4 15.69 33.20 -34.18
CA GLU A 4 15.47 32.76 -32.78
C GLU A 4 15.16 31.27 -32.79
N THR A 5 16.17 30.44 -32.51
CA THR A 5 16.00 29.04 -32.22
C THR A 5 15.35 28.87 -30.84
N SER A 6 14.05 28.70 -30.85
CA SER A 6 13.26 28.31 -29.68
C SER A 6 13.66 26.87 -29.24
N THR A 7 14.47 26.79 -28.20
CA THR A 7 14.80 25.52 -27.53
C THR A 7 13.63 25.12 -26.66
N SER A 8 12.80 24.17 -27.12
CA SER A 8 11.76 23.57 -26.34
C SER A 8 12.38 22.72 -25.17
N VAL A 9 12.20 23.22 -23.95
CA VAL A 9 12.51 22.47 -22.73
C VAL A 9 11.57 21.26 -22.69
N PRO A 10 12.08 20.02 -22.49
CA PRO A 10 11.22 18.86 -22.37
C PRO A 10 10.36 18.99 -21.12
N ALA A 11 9.07 18.70 -21.26
CA ALA A 11 8.11 18.68 -20.18
C ALA A 11 8.64 17.81 -19.04
N GLN A 12 8.82 18.40 -17.88
CA GLN A 12 9.13 17.67 -16.65
C GLN A 12 7.97 16.69 -16.38
N GLU A 13 8.26 15.39 -16.42
CA GLU A 13 7.34 14.38 -15.89
C GLU A 13 7.01 14.78 -14.45
N GLN A 14 5.77 15.17 -14.22
CA GLN A 14 5.28 15.48 -12.89
C GLN A 14 5.45 14.24 -12.02
N GLY A 15 6.31 14.32 -11.02
CA GLY A 15 6.49 13.29 -10.01
C GLY A 15 5.17 12.99 -9.31
N PRO A 16 5.04 11.85 -8.63
CA PRO A 16 3.81 11.47 -7.96
C PRO A 16 3.38 12.58 -7.00
N ALA A 17 2.11 12.97 -7.10
CA ALA A 17 1.54 14.08 -6.35
C ALA A 17 1.88 13.99 -4.86
N VAL A 18 2.37 15.08 -4.29
CA VAL A 18 2.59 15.25 -2.85
C VAL A 18 1.29 14.89 -2.13
N GLY A 19 1.34 13.90 -1.22
CA GLY A 19 0.14 13.46 -0.48
C GLY A 19 -0.52 12.16 -0.98
N ALA A 20 0.15 11.37 -1.83
CA ALA A 20 -0.41 10.10 -2.34
C ALA A 20 -0.75 9.04 -1.26
N GLY A 21 -0.41 9.28 0.00
CA GLY A 21 -0.59 8.34 1.10
C GLY A 21 0.47 7.24 1.15
N SER A 22 0.36 6.33 2.13
CA SER A 22 1.28 5.19 2.25
C SER A 22 1.16 4.23 1.07
N VAL A 23 2.20 3.41 0.83
CA VAL A 23 2.18 2.35 -0.19
C VAL A 23 0.96 1.44 0.00
N LYS A 24 0.69 1.04 1.24
CA LYS A 24 -0.50 0.23 1.59
C LYS A 24 -1.80 0.92 1.15
N GLN A 25 -1.94 2.22 1.37
CA GLN A 25 -3.14 2.97 0.95
C GLN A 25 -3.27 3.04 -0.58
N GLN A 26 -2.17 3.23 -1.29
CA GLN A 26 -2.16 3.26 -2.76
C GLN A 26 -2.56 1.90 -3.33
N LEU A 27 -1.97 0.81 -2.81
CA LEU A 27 -2.35 -0.55 -3.19
C LEU A 27 -3.82 -0.86 -2.84
N SER A 28 -4.29 -0.42 -1.68
CA SER A 28 -5.69 -0.59 -1.27
C SER A 28 -6.66 0.05 -2.26
N LYS A 29 -6.35 1.22 -2.81
CA LYS A 29 -7.16 1.87 -3.86
C LYS A 29 -7.24 1.03 -5.14
N LEU A 30 -6.11 0.43 -5.56
CA LEU A 30 -6.07 -0.46 -6.73
C LEU A 30 -6.89 -1.74 -6.47
N VAL A 31 -6.75 -2.31 -5.27
CA VAL A 31 -7.50 -3.51 -4.85
C VAL A 31 -8.99 -3.21 -4.78
N ILE A 32 -9.44 -2.05 -4.25
CA ILE A 32 -10.85 -1.65 -4.26
C ILE A 32 -11.41 -1.64 -5.69
N SER A 33 -10.68 -1.05 -6.63
CA SER A 33 -11.11 -1.02 -8.04
C SER A 33 -11.24 -2.43 -8.63
N SER A 34 -10.28 -3.31 -8.32
CA SER A 34 -10.32 -4.72 -8.72
C SER A 34 -11.48 -5.48 -8.08
N LEU A 35 -11.75 -5.28 -6.78
CA LEU A 35 -12.84 -5.92 -6.07
C LEU A 35 -14.20 -5.53 -6.65
N ARG A 36 -14.40 -4.25 -6.95
CA ARG A 36 -15.62 -3.74 -7.59
C ARG A 36 -15.82 -4.33 -8.99
N ALA A 37 -14.75 -4.53 -9.76
CA ALA A 37 -14.81 -5.17 -11.07
C ALA A 37 -15.06 -6.69 -10.97
N THR A 38 -14.61 -7.33 -9.88
CA THR A 38 -14.73 -8.78 -9.69
C THR A 38 -16.09 -9.18 -9.13
N VAL A 39 -16.59 -8.44 -8.13
CA VAL A 39 -17.87 -8.71 -7.46
C VAL A 39 -18.58 -7.38 -7.21
N PRO A 40 -19.22 -6.78 -8.23
CA PRO A 40 -19.83 -5.47 -8.13
C PRO A 40 -21.01 -5.39 -7.15
N GLU A 41 -21.64 -6.52 -6.87
CA GLU A 41 -22.81 -6.63 -5.99
C GLU A 41 -22.47 -6.64 -4.48
N VAL A 42 -21.19 -6.77 -4.13
CA VAL A 42 -20.76 -6.90 -2.73
C VAL A 42 -19.77 -5.80 -2.39
N GLU A 43 -20.16 -4.91 -1.50
CA GLU A 43 -19.23 -3.92 -0.96
C GLU A 43 -18.28 -4.60 0.04
N VAL A 44 -16.98 -4.50 -0.23
CA VAL A 44 -15.93 -5.13 0.56
C VAL A 44 -14.75 -4.17 0.70
N GLU A 45 -14.28 -4.02 1.93
CA GLU A 45 -13.05 -3.30 2.20
C GLU A 45 -11.82 -4.10 1.76
N PRO A 46 -10.77 -3.43 1.26
CA PRO A 46 -9.55 -4.10 0.82
C PRO A 46 -8.75 -4.58 2.03
N MET A 47 -8.43 -5.87 2.04
CA MET A 47 -7.57 -6.50 3.04
C MET A 47 -6.17 -6.65 2.46
N VAL A 48 -5.39 -5.56 2.47
CA VAL A 48 -4.01 -5.53 2.00
C VAL A 48 -3.08 -5.51 3.21
N GLU A 49 -2.20 -6.51 3.30
CA GLU A 49 -1.25 -6.66 4.39
C GLU A 49 0.18 -6.82 3.85
N VAL A 50 1.17 -6.50 4.68
CA VAL A 50 2.58 -6.76 4.35
C VAL A 50 2.81 -8.28 4.36
N SER A 51 3.44 -8.81 3.31
CA SER A 51 3.76 -10.22 3.22
C SER A 51 5.21 -10.47 3.62
N ALA A 52 5.43 -11.25 4.68
CA ALA A 52 6.79 -11.50 5.18
C ALA A 52 7.58 -12.57 4.39
N LYS A 53 6.92 -13.38 3.53
CA LYS A 53 7.56 -14.57 2.94
C LYS A 53 7.47 -14.68 1.42
N PHE A 54 6.41 -14.16 0.79
CA PHE A 54 6.10 -14.52 -0.60
C PHE A 54 6.10 -13.34 -1.56
N ALA A 55 5.95 -12.12 -1.05
CA ALA A 55 5.91 -10.88 -1.82
C ALA A 55 6.07 -9.68 -0.87
N ASP A 56 5.95 -8.46 -1.36
CA ASP A 56 5.97 -7.26 -0.50
C ASP A 56 4.62 -7.08 0.21
N TYR A 57 3.52 -7.32 -0.52
CA TYR A 57 2.16 -7.22 0.01
C TYR A 57 1.31 -8.41 -0.41
N GLN A 58 0.22 -8.63 0.33
CA GLN A 58 -0.75 -9.69 0.07
C GLN A 58 -2.17 -9.16 0.25
N CYS A 59 -3.06 -9.47 -0.71
CA CYS A 59 -4.49 -9.22 -0.59
C CYS A 59 -5.21 -10.49 -0.15
N ASN A 60 -5.94 -10.42 0.95
CA ASN A 60 -6.59 -11.57 1.62
C ASN A 60 -8.11 -11.61 1.43
N ASN A 61 -8.66 -10.85 0.50
CA ASN A 61 -10.11 -10.71 0.32
C ASN A 61 -10.81 -11.97 -0.20
N ALA A 62 -10.14 -12.84 -0.94
CA ALA A 62 -10.79 -13.94 -1.68
C ALA A 62 -11.57 -14.91 -0.77
N MET A 63 -11.03 -15.26 0.39
CA MET A 63 -11.72 -16.18 1.31
C MET A 63 -12.95 -15.54 1.95
N GLY A 64 -12.84 -14.31 2.42
CA GLY A 64 -13.97 -13.56 2.99
C GLY A 64 -15.07 -13.32 1.97
N LEU A 65 -14.72 -13.02 0.73
CA LEU A 65 -15.66 -12.91 -0.39
C LEU A 65 -16.36 -14.24 -0.66
N TRP A 66 -15.61 -15.33 -0.78
CA TRP A 66 -16.17 -16.66 -1.00
C TRP A 66 -17.21 -17.01 0.06
N SER A 67 -16.94 -16.75 1.34
CA SER A 67 -17.90 -17.00 2.42
C SER A 67 -19.22 -16.22 2.25
N LYS A 68 -19.16 -15.03 1.67
CA LYS A 68 -20.33 -14.18 1.42
C LYS A 68 -21.13 -14.62 0.18
N ILE A 69 -20.45 -15.11 -0.87
CA ILE A 69 -21.09 -15.35 -2.18
C ILE A 69 -21.34 -16.84 -2.51
N LYS A 70 -20.79 -17.80 -1.75
CA LYS A 70 -20.91 -19.24 -2.04
C LYS A 70 -22.35 -19.78 -2.10
N GLY A 71 -23.32 -19.04 -1.60
CA GLY A 71 -24.76 -19.37 -1.69
C GLY A 71 -25.53 -18.64 -2.78
N SER A 72 -24.88 -17.72 -3.49
CA SER A 72 -25.48 -16.93 -4.56
C SER A 72 -25.19 -17.53 -5.93
N ARG A 73 -25.89 -17.09 -6.98
CA ARG A 73 -25.64 -17.51 -8.38
C ARG A 73 -24.35 -16.87 -8.90
N THR A 74 -23.18 -17.27 -8.37
CA THR A 74 -21.88 -16.76 -8.82
C THR A 74 -21.21 -17.73 -9.77
N SER A 75 -20.40 -17.20 -10.69
CA SER A 75 -19.57 -17.98 -11.63
C SER A 75 -18.32 -18.59 -10.97
N PHE A 76 -18.00 -18.21 -9.74
CA PHE A 76 -16.81 -18.67 -9.07
C PHE A 76 -17.03 -20.05 -8.41
N LYS A 77 -16.08 -20.97 -8.63
CA LYS A 77 -16.15 -22.34 -8.12
C LYS A 77 -15.47 -22.50 -6.75
N ASN A 78 -14.52 -21.65 -6.42
CA ASN A 78 -13.72 -21.71 -5.20
C ASN A 78 -13.05 -20.34 -4.90
N PRO A 79 -12.50 -20.14 -3.69
CA PRO A 79 -11.82 -18.90 -3.33
C PRO A 79 -10.62 -18.57 -4.23
N ASN A 80 -9.91 -19.57 -4.72
CA ASN A 80 -8.76 -19.37 -5.62
C ASN A 80 -9.18 -18.71 -6.94
N ALA A 81 -10.33 -19.11 -7.50
CA ALA A 81 -10.88 -18.48 -8.69
C ALA A 81 -11.21 -16.98 -8.48
N ILE A 82 -11.65 -16.61 -7.27
CA ILE A 82 -11.85 -15.21 -6.90
C ILE A 82 -10.51 -14.49 -6.83
N GLY A 83 -9.51 -15.09 -6.19
CA GLY A 83 -8.14 -14.53 -6.15
C GLY A 83 -7.56 -14.27 -7.53
N GLN A 84 -7.74 -15.23 -8.46
CA GLN A 84 -7.33 -15.06 -9.85
C GLN A 84 -8.09 -13.93 -10.56
N ALA A 85 -9.38 -13.80 -10.32
CA ALA A 85 -10.17 -12.71 -10.89
C ALA A 85 -9.74 -11.35 -10.32
N ILE A 86 -9.48 -11.27 -9.01
CA ILE A 86 -8.93 -10.06 -8.37
C ILE A 86 -7.58 -9.69 -9.01
N ALA A 87 -6.66 -10.64 -9.14
CA ALA A 87 -5.36 -10.39 -9.76
C ALA A 87 -5.48 -9.92 -11.22
N LYS A 88 -6.38 -10.52 -11.98
CA LYS A 88 -6.64 -10.16 -13.39
C LYS A 88 -7.26 -8.78 -13.54
N ASN A 89 -8.15 -8.39 -12.63
CA ASN A 89 -8.87 -7.13 -12.67
C ASN A 89 -8.12 -5.98 -11.96
N LEU A 90 -6.91 -6.23 -11.44
CA LEU A 90 -6.07 -5.16 -10.90
C LEU A 90 -5.74 -4.15 -12.01
N PRO A 91 -5.98 -2.85 -11.79
CA PRO A 91 -5.60 -1.84 -12.76
C PRO A 91 -4.09 -1.84 -12.99
N SER A 92 -3.68 -1.57 -14.23
CA SER A 92 -2.27 -1.34 -14.55
C SER A 92 -1.74 -0.17 -13.73
N SER A 93 -0.59 -0.34 -13.12
CA SER A 93 0.04 0.66 -12.27
C SER A 93 1.56 0.47 -12.27
N ASP A 94 2.30 1.57 -12.19
CA ASP A 94 3.76 1.58 -12.06
C ASP A 94 4.25 1.08 -10.70
N ILE A 95 3.36 1.00 -9.71
CA ILE A 95 3.66 0.50 -8.35
C ILE A 95 3.88 -1.01 -8.36
N ILE A 96 3.13 -1.76 -9.19
CA ILE A 96 3.09 -3.21 -9.19
C ILE A 96 3.99 -3.77 -10.29
N GLU A 97 4.99 -4.56 -9.91
CA GLU A 97 5.84 -5.32 -10.83
C GLU A 97 5.12 -6.57 -11.31
N SER A 98 4.59 -7.35 -10.35
CA SER A 98 3.92 -8.61 -10.65
C SER A 98 2.93 -9.00 -9.57
N THR A 99 2.01 -9.88 -9.94
CA THR A 99 1.07 -10.51 -9.03
C THR A 99 1.06 -12.01 -9.21
N SER A 100 0.90 -12.74 -8.11
CA SER A 100 0.71 -14.21 -8.14
C SER A 100 -0.38 -14.61 -7.17
N VAL A 101 -1.09 -15.69 -7.48
CA VAL A 101 -2.15 -16.23 -6.62
C VAL A 101 -1.68 -17.52 -5.99
N ALA A 102 -1.74 -17.61 -4.67
CA ALA A 102 -1.30 -18.77 -3.91
C ALA A 102 -2.40 -19.31 -2.98
N GLY A 103 -2.31 -20.59 -2.68
CA GLY A 103 -3.20 -21.27 -1.72
C GLY A 103 -4.69 -21.06 -2.00
N PRO A 104 -5.48 -20.68 -0.99
CA PRO A 104 -6.93 -20.52 -1.13
C PRO A 104 -7.33 -19.15 -1.75
N GLY A 105 -6.46 -18.52 -2.55
CA GLY A 105 -6.76 -17.27 -3.24
C GLY A 105 -6.09 -16.04 -2.66
N PHE A 106 -4.98 -16.20 -1.97
CA PHE A 106 -4.12 -15.08 -1.57
C PHE A 106 -3.47 -14.45 -2.80
N VAL A 107 -3.72 -13.16 -3.02
CA VAL A 107 -3.09 -12.43 -4.11
C VAL A 107 -1.83 -11.75 -3.59
N ASN A 108 -0.68 -12.29 -3.95
CA ASN A 108 0.63 -11.73 -3.65
C ASN A 108 0.94 -10.60 -4.62
N ILE A 109 1.45 -9.50 -4.13
CA ILE A 109 1.77 -8.29 -4.89
C ILE A 109 3.24 -7.95 -4.66
N THR A 110 4.02 -7.95 -5.73
CA THR A 110 5.42 -7.51 -5.72
C THR A 110 5.52 -6.09 -6.25
N LEU A 111 6.21 -5.23 -5.52
CA LEU A 111 6.40 -3.83 -5.89
C LEU A 111 7.43 -3.70 -7.02
N SER A 112 7.24 -2.72 -7.88
CA SER A 112 8.21 -2.36 -8.89
C SER A 112 9.46 -1.74 -8.26
N ASN A 113 10.60 -2.37 -8.44
CA ASN A 113 11.89 -1.85 -8.00
C ASN A 113 12.18 -0.45 -8.58
N ARG A 114 11.77 -0.21 -9.82
CA ARG A 114 11.91 1.10 -10.47
C ARG A 114 11.07 2.16 -9.77
N TRP A 115 9.84 1.83 -9.42
CA TRP A 115 8.97 2.73 -8.67
C TRP A 115 9.53 3.03 -7.27
N VAL A 116 9.99 2.01 -6.55
CA VAL A 116 10.61 2.16 -5.22
C VAL A 116 11.85 3.06 -5.31
N ALA A 117 12.73 2.82 -6.28
CA ALA A 117 13.93 3.64 -6.48
C ALA A 117 13.58 5.11 -6.78
N LYS A 118 12.57 5.35 -7.63
CA LYS A 118 12.08 6.72 -7.92
C LYS A 118 11.54 7.39 -6.66
N ARG A 119 10.79 6.69 -5.82
CA ARG A 119 10.28 7.23 -4.55
C ARG A 119 11.40 7.59 -3.57
N ILE A 120 12.44 6.74 -3.48
CA ILE A 120 13.63 7.03 -2.65
C ILE A 120 14.36 8.25 -3.19
N GLN A 121 14.56 8.34 -4.52
CA GLN A 121 15.18 9.49 -5.16
C GLN A 121 14.39 10.77 -4.89
N ASP A 122 13.06 10.75 -5.03
CA ASP A 122 12.21 11.90 -4.73
C ASP A 122 12.38 12.37 -3.27
N MET A 123 12.46 11.44 -2.33
CA MET A 123 12.68 11.75 -0.91
C MET A 123 14.06 12.39 -0.67
N LEU A 124 15.11 11.89 -1.34
CA LEU A 124 16.45 12.43 -1.20
C LEU A 124 16.60 13.83 -1.81
N VAL A 125 15.93 14.08 -2.92
CA VAL A 125 16.02 15.36 -3.65
C VAL A 125 15.07 16.41 -3.05
N ASN A 126 13.83 16.03 -2.75
CA ASN A 126 12.74 16.93 -2.37
C ASN A 126 12.41 16.88 -0.87
N GLY A 127 13.11 16.05 -0.09
CA GLY A 127 12.95 15.91 1.35
C GLY A 127 11.86 14.96 1.77
N ILE A 128 11.84 14.66 3.08
CA ILE A 128 10.94 13.69 3.70
C ILE A 128 9.45 14.05 3.55
N ASN A 129 9.14 15.32 3.38
CA ASN A 129 7.76 15.79 3.22
C ASN A 129 7.06 15.21 1.99
N THR A 130 7.80 14.71 1.00
CA THR A 130 7.23 14.02 -0.17
C THR A 130 6.61 12.66 0.20
N TRP A 131 7.00 12.12 1.34
CA TRP A 131 6.51 10.84 1.88
C TRP A 131 5.50 11.02 2.99
N ALA A 132 5.57 12.12 3.72
CA ALA A 132 4.68 12.36 4.83
C ALA A 132 3.24 12.52 4.32
N PRO A 133 2.27 11.75 4.82
CA PRO A 133 0.87 11.98 4.48
C PRO A 133 0.42 13.30 5.08
N ILE A 134 -0.34 14.08 4.32
CA ILE A 134 -1.04 15.25 4.87
C ILE A 134 -2.23 14.71 5.66
N LEU A 135 -2.09 14.71 6.99
CA LEU A 135 -3.14 14.27 7.89
C LEU A 135 -3.92 15.47 8.42
N PRO A 136 -5.24 15.42 8.51
CA PRO A 136 -6.06 16.48 9.10
C PRO A 136 -5.98 16.47 10.64
N VAL A 137 -4.79 16.22 11.18
CA VAL A 137 -4.55 16.12 12.63
C VAL A 137 -4.18 17.48 13.16
N LYS A 138 -5.00 18.00 14.10
CA LYS A 138 -4.74 19.26 14.80
C LYS A 138 -3.97 19.06 16.11
N ARG A 139 -4.05 17.87 16.69
CA ARG A 139 -3.43 17.53 17.96
C ARG A 139 -3.01 16.07 17.95
N ALA A 140 -1.77 15.79 18.32
CA ALA A 140 -1.25 14.45 18.55
C ALA A 140 -0.98 14.24 20.03
N VAL A 141 -1.19 13.03 20.51
CA VAL A 141 -0.83 12.59 21.86
C VAL A 141 0.12 11.42 21.70
N ILE A 142 1.26 11.49 22.38
CA ILE A 142 2.27 10.44 22.36
C ILE A 142 2.31 9.83 23.77
N ASP A 143 1.94 8.55 23.87
CA ASP A 143 2.07 7.76 25.10
C ASP A 143 3.31 6.88 24.98
N PHE A 144 4.23 7.01 25.93
CA PHE A 144 5.48 6.27 25.97
C PHE A 144 5.93 6.00 27.42
N SER A 145 6.97 5.14 27.58
CA SER A 145 7.49 4.75 28.90
C SER A 145 6.48 4.04 29.80
N SER A 146 5.67 3.13 29.24
CA SER A 146 4.71 2.32 30.00
C SER A 146 5.24 0.88 30.19
N PRO A 147 6.29 0.65 31.00
CA PRO A 147 6.83 -0.68 31.21
C PRO A 147 5.89 -1.53 32.08
N ASN A 148 5.95 -2.85 31.90
CA ASN A 148 5.21 -3.79 32.75
C ASN A 148 5.71 -3.70 34.19
N ILE A 149 4.82 -3.42 35.13
CA ILE A 149 5.11 -3.23 36.56
C ILE A 149 5.74 -4.49 37.21
N ALA A 150 5.46 -5.67 36.68
CA ALA A 150 5.90 -6.96 37.23
C ALA A 150 7.21 -7.49 36.62
N LYS A 151 7.91 -6.71 35.81
CA LYS A 151 9.16 -7.12 35.14
C LYS A 151 10.27 -6.11 35.36
N GLU A 152 11.50 -6.62 35.44
CA GLU A 152 12.67 -5.76 35.45
C GLU A 152 12.79 -4.97 34.15
N MET A 153 13.21 -3.72 34.27
CA MET A 153 13.49 -2.88 33.11
C MET A 153 14.76 -3.34 32.40
N HIS A 154 14.77 -3.27 31.09
CA HIS A 154 15.93 -3.59 30.26
C HIS A 154 16.15 -2.53 29.18
N VAL A 155 17.23 -2.66 28.44
CA VAL A 155 17.65 -1.73 27.36
C VAL A 155 16.53 -1.42 26.34
N GLY A 156 15.62 -2.36 26.10
CA GLY A 156 14.47 -2.13 25.24
C GLY A 156 13.50 -1.05 25.75
N HIS A 157 13.34 -0.94 27.08
CA HIS A 157 12.53 0.12 27.70
C HIS A 157 13.19 1.48 27.56
N LEU A 158 14.52 1.55 27.76
CA LEU A 158 15.28 2.78 27.55
C LEU A 158 15.14 3.28 26.11
N ARG A 159 15.26 2.39 25.13
CA ARG A 159 15.06 2.74 23.72
C ARG A 159 13.65 3.30 23.46
N SER A 160 12.61 2.66 23.98
CA SER A 160 11.23 3.11 23.82
C SER A 160 11.01 4.48 24.45
N THR A 161 11.61 4.74 25.62
CA THR A 161 11.57 6.04 26.30
C THR A 161 12.24 7.13 25.47
N ILE A 162 13.44 6.89 24.95
CA ILE A 162 14.17 7.87 24.13
C ILE A 162 13.40 8.18 22.83
N ILE A 163 12.88 7.15 22.16
CA ILE A 163 12.09 7.36 20.95
C ILE A 163 10.81 8.17 21.24
N GLY A 164 10.10 7.82 22.32
CA GLY A 164 8.87 8.52 22.70
C GLY A 164 9.12 9.98 23.08
N ASP A 165 10.16 10.25 23.86
CA ASP A 165 10.57 11.59 24.26
C ASP A 165 10.99 12.46 23.06
N THR A 166 11.69 11.83 22.08
CA THR A 166 12.09 12.53 20.84
C THR A 166 10.91 12.88 19.95
N LEU A 167 9.82 12.10 20.02
CA LEU A 167 8.61 12.31 19.20
C LEU A 167 7.61 13.27 19.84
N ALA A 168 7.67 13.48 21.17
CA ALA A 168 6.79 14.34 21.92
C ALA A 168 7.20 15.81 21.84
#